data_0e86f5c4be1c0688b0444406308e0c87
#
_entry.id   0e86f5c4be1c0688b0444406308e0c87
#
_cell.length_a   1.000
_cell.length_b   1.000
_cell.length_c   1.000
_cell.angle_alpha   90.00
_cell.angle_beta   90.00
_cell.angle_gamma   90.00
#
_symmetry.space_group_name_H-M   'P 1'
#
loop_
_entity.id
_entity.type
_entity.pdbx_description
1 polymer ?
#
loop_
_entity_poly.entity_id
_entity_poly.type
_entity_poly.pdbx_seq_one_letter_code
_entity_poly.pdbx_strand_id
1 'polypeptide(L)'
;KWVTSEVIPAIRRHGSYSQKPLTPAEQLLAQANVLVEQERRLSALEETAEKTSRAIEMIAAPAASTRDTWQEETGKAIRQMCAEYALNYHTTTGDLYKELEGRAGIDLDARKRNLQKRLRANGATATECKAVSKLSVIARNPQLREIFTGIVQRKAAGLLTNRLTPA
;
A
#
# COMPACT_ATOMS: atom_id res chain seq x y z
N LYS A 1 47.88 -9.49 8.64
CA LYS A 1 48.87 -10.52 8.23
C LYS A 1 49.10 -10.57 6.74
N TRP A 2 48.06 -10.52 5.86
CA TRP A 2 48.12 -10.57 4.41
C TRP A 2 49.03 -9.45 3.81
N VAL A 3 48.88 -8.20 4.24
CA VAL A 3 49.66 -7.05 3.76
C VAL A 3 51.16 -7.27 4.01
N THR A 4 51.52 -7.75 5.18
CA THR A 4 52.92 -7.94 5.57
C THR A 4 53.54 -9.21 5.01
N SER A 5 52.74 -10.26 4.77
CA SER A 5 53.28 -11.53 4.28
C SER A 5 53.32 -11.63 2.74
N GLU A 6 52.48 -10.89 2.04
CA GLU A 6 52.35 -11.03 0.57
C GLU A 6 52.56 -9.71 -0.19
N VAL A 7 51.86 -8.64 0.20
CA VAL A 7 51.88 -7.36 -0.54
C VAL A 7 53.24 -6.66 -0.44
N ILE A 8 53.77 -6.47 0.77
CA ILE A 8 55.03 -5.77 0.98
C ILE A 8 56.22 -6.52 0.35
N PRO A 9 56.33 -7.86 0.47
CA PRO A 9 57.42 -8.59 -0.22
C PRO A 9 57.30 -8.56 -1.73
N ALA A 10 56.10 -8.55 -2.30
CA ALA A 10 55.89 -8.42 -3.75
C ALA A 10 56.29 -7.05 -4.26
N ILE A 11 55.93 -5.97 -3.60
CA ILE A 11 56.33 -4.59 -3.95
C ILE A 11 57.85 -4.44 -3.84
N ARG A 12 58.49 -5.01 -2.84
CA ARG A 12 59.97 -4.96 -2.69
C ARG A 12 60.70 -5.69 -3.79
N ARG A 13 60.16 -6.80 -4.33
CA ARG A 13 60.83 -7.60 -5.38
C ARG A 13 60.53 -7.09 -6.78
N HIS A 14 59.32 -6.61 -7.03
CA HIS A 14 58.82 -6.34 -8.38
C HIS A 14 58.41 -4.87 -8.62
N GLY A 15 58.59 -4.01 -7.59
CA GLY A 15 58.19 -2.58 -7.69
C GLY A 15 56.70 -2.30 -7.67
N SER A 16 55.88 -3.32 -7.79
CA SER A 16 54.41 -3.21 -7.78
C SER A 16 53.76 -4.52 -7.26
N TYR A 17 52.56 -4.41 -6.72
CA TYR A 17 51.74 -5.55 -6.41
C TYR A 17 50.57 -5.61 -7.43
N SER A 18 50.60 -6.60 -8.28
CA SER A 18 49.49 -6.94 -9.16
C SER A 18 48.82 -8.25 -8.66
N GLN A 19 47.54 -8.24 -8.46
CA GLN A 19 46.83 -9.50 -8.26
C GLN A 19 46.99 -10.35 -9.52
N LYS A 20 47.19 -11.66 -9.35
CA LYS A 20 47.21 -12.60 -10.48
C LYS A 20 45.96 -12.37 -11.33
N PRO A 21 46.06 -12.18 -12.65
CA PRO A 21 44.91 -12.10 -13.50
C PRO A 21 44.08 -13.40 -13.34
N LEU A 22 42.78 -13.24 -13.18
CA LEU A 22 41.84 -14.35 -13.10
C LEU A 22 41.97 -15.23 -14.35
N THR A 23 41.97 -16.52 -14.17
CA THR A 23 41.88 -17.44 -15.29
C THR A 23 40.56 -17.26 -16.03
N PRO A 24 40.44 -17.62 -17.33
CA PRO A 24 39.20 -17.52 -18.08
C PRO A 24 38.02 -18.23 -17.40
N ALA A 25 38.29 -19.35 -16.73
CA ALA A 25 37.28 -20.09 -15.99
C ALA A 25 36.79 -19.31 -14.75
N GLU A 26 37.69 -18.67 -14.01
CA GLU A 26 37.35 -17.83 -12.85
C GLU A 26 36.60 -16.57 -13.29
N GLN A 27 36.91 -16.00 -14.44
CA GLN A 27 36.18 -14.87 -15.03
C GLN A 27 34.74 -15.27 -15.38
N LEU A 28 34.56 -16.42 -16.01
CA LEU A 28 33.23 -16.97 -16.34
C LEU A 28 32.41 -17.23 -15.06
N LEU A 29 33.03 -17.77 -14.03
CA LEU A 29 32.34 -18.02 -12.74
C LEU A 29 31.92 -16.69 -12.08
N ALA A 30 32.78 -15.68 -12.09
CA ALA A 30 32.47 -14.36 -11.57
C ALA A 30 31.31 -13.71 -12.34
N GLN A 31 31.31 -13.81 -13.67
CA GLN A 31 30.20 -13.31 -14.51
C GLN A 31 28.89 -14.07 -14.23
N ALA A 32 28.93 -15.40 -14.11
CA ALA A 32 27.77 -16.19 -13.78
C ALA A 32 27.16 -15.80 -12.42
N ASN A 33 27.98 -15.57 -11.40
CA ASN A 33 27.52 -15.11 -10.09
C ASN A 33 26.86 -13.73 -10.16
N VAL A 34 27.39 -12.82 -10.97
CA VAL A 34 26.79 -11.50 -11.19
C VAL A 34 25.42 -11.64 -11.87
N LEU A 35 25.30 -12.51 -12.88
CA LEU A 35 24.04 -12.75 -13.56
C LEU A 35 22.97 -13.32 -12.61
N VAL A 36 23.32 -14.31 -11.80
CA VAL A 36 22.41 -14.88 -10.79
C VAL A 36 21.94 -13.82 -9.79
N GLU A 37 22.84 -12.95 -9.36
CA GLU A 37 22.48 -11.86 -8.46
C GLU A 37 21.56 -10.82 -9.14
N GLN A 38 21.83 -10.52 -10.43
CA GLN A 38 20.94 -9.64 -11.21
C GLN A 38 19.55 -10.24 -11.40
N GLU A 39 19.44 -11.54 -11.69
CA GLU A 39 18.14 -12.22 -11.79
C GLU A 39 17.36 -12.16 -10.47
N ARG A 40 18.02 -12.37 -9.33
CA ARG A 40 17.37 -12.25 -8.02
C ARG A 40 16.86 -10.83 -7.76
N ARG A 41 17.65 -9.82 -8.12
CA ARG A 41 17.24 -8.40 -7.98
C ARG A 41 16.09 -8.06 -8.92
N LEU A 42 16.11 -8.54 -10.16
CA LEU A 42 15.00 -8.35 -11.10
C LEU A 42 13.71 -8.97 -10.57
N SER A 43 13.74 -10.22 -10.13
CA SER A 43 12.55 -10.88 -9.54
C SER A 43 12.00 -10.12 -8.33
N ALA A 44 12.86 -9.62 -7.44
CA ALA A 44 12.43 -8.81 -6.29
C ALA A 44 11.83 -7.47 -6.72
N LEU A 45 12.39 -6.82 -7.75
CA LEU A 45 11.85 -5.57 -8.31
C LEU A 45 10.51 -5.79 -9.01
N GLU A 46 10.35 -6.86 -9.75
CA GLU A 46 9.09 -7.24 -10.40
C GLU A 46 7.99 -7.48 -9.35
N GLU A 47 8.30 -8.22 -8.28
CA GLU A 47 7.36 -8.45 -7.18
C GLU A 47 6.94 -7.14 -6.49
N THR A 48 7.90 -6.24 -6.24
CA THR A 48 7.59 -4.93 -5.64
C THR A 48 6.82 -4.02 -6.59
N ALA A 49 7.13 -4.02 -7.88
CA ALA A 49 6.40 -3.27 -8.90
C ALA A 49 4.94 -3.76 -9.02
N GLU A 50 4.72 -5.06 -9.00
CA GLU A 50 3.37 -5.64 -9.04
C GLU A 50 2.55 -5.27 -7.79
N LYS A 51 3.17 -5.34 -6.60
CA LYS A 51 2.54 -4.92 -5.34
C LYS A 51 2.19 -3.43 -5.33
N THR A 52 3.08 -2.58 -5.82
CA THR A 52 2.82 -1.13 -5.91
C THR A 52 1.77 -0.81 -6.96
N SER A 53 1.75 -1.50 -8.10
CA SER A 53 0.72 -1.35 -9.13
C SER A 53 -0.67 -1.70 -8.60
N ARG A 54 -0.81 -2.84 -7.92
CA ARG A 54 -2.08 -3.25 -7.29
C ARG A 54 -2.54 -2.24 -6.24
N ALA A 55 -1.63 -1.69 -5.46
CA ALA A 55 -1.96 -0.68 -4.46
C ALA A 55 -2.39 0.65 -5.07
N ILE A 56 -1.75 1.08 -6.16
CA ILE A 56 -2.17 2.27 -6.93
C ILE A 56 -3.57 2.06 -7.51
N GLU A 57 -3.85 0.88 -8.03
CA GLU A 57 -5.15 0.53 -8.60
C GLU A 57 -6.26 0.56 -7.54
N MET A 58 -6.00 0.01 -6.33
CA MET A 58 -6.90 0.12 -5.18
C MET A 58 -7.18 1.56 -4.76
N ILE A 59 -6.19 2.44 -4.91
CA ILE A 59 -6.28 3.86 -4.53
C ILE A 59 -7.02 4.67 -5.60
N ALA A 60 -6.85 4.34 -6.88
CA ALA A 60 -7.40 5.10 -8.00
C ALA A 60 -8.88 4.85 -8.24
N ALA A 61 -9.37 3.63 -8.03
CA ALA A 61 -10.74 3.22 -8.35
C ALA A 61 -11.84 4.11 -7.72
N PRO A 62 -11.80 4.49 -6.42
CA PRO A 62 -12.88 5.27 -5.82
C PRO A 62 -12.94 6.74 -6.26
N ALA A 63 -11.86 7.30 -6.84
CA ALA A 63 -11.79 8.72 -7.15
C ALA A 63 -12.63 9.14 -8.37
N ALA A 64 -12.90 8.22 -9.30
CA ALA A 64 -13.58 8.48 -10.58
C ALA A 64 -15.07 8.04 -10.61
N SER A 65 -15.60 7.53 -9.50
CA SER A 65 -16.90 6.83 -9.47
C SER A 65 -18.11 7.72 -9.33
N THR A 66 -19.23 7.31 -9.95
CA THR A 66 -20.56 7.88 -9.70
C THR A 66 -21.01 7.56 -8.27
N ARG A 67 -22.07 8.24 -7.78
CA ARG A 67 -22.58 8.06 -6.41
C ARG A 67 -22.89 6.61 -6.07
N ASP A 68 -23.47 5.88 -6.99
CA ASP A 68 -24.00 4.53 -6.70
C ASP A 68 -22.88 3.47 -6.72
N THR A 69 -21.89 3.64 -7.60
CA THR A 69 -20.71 2.78 -7.70
C THR A 69 -19.68 3.09 -6.60
N TRP A 70 -19.57 4.37 -6.18
CA TRP A 70 -18.58 4.80 -5.18
C TRP A 70 -18.66 4.03 -3.87
N GLN A 71 -19.88 3.77 -3.39
CA GLN A 71 -20.06 3.04 -2.12
C GLN A 71 -19.54 1.60 -2.21
N GLU A 72 -19.84 0.90 -3.30
CA GLU A 72 -19.37 -0.46 -3.54
C GLU A 72 -17.86 -0.52 -3.70
N GLU A 73 -17.32 0.33 -4.53
CA GLU A 73 -15.89 0.41 -4.84
C GLU A 73 -15.07 0.76 -3.60
N THR A 74 -15.50 1.78 -2.83
CA THR A 74 -14.83 2.14 -1.58
C THR A 74 -14.90 1.00 -0.56
N GLY A 75 -16.07 0.35 -0.42
CA GLY A 75 -16.22 -0.80 0.47
C GLY A 75 -15.36 -1.99 0.03
N LYS A 76 -15.22 -2.23 -1.28
CA LYS A 76 -14.34 -3.25 -1.85
C LYS A 76 -12.87 -2.91 -1.60
N ALA A 77 -12.46 -1.67 -1.85
CA ALA A 77 -11.09 -1.21 -1.61
C ALA A 77 -10.65 -1.37 -0.14
N ILE A 78 -11.53 -1.00 0.81
CA ILE A 78 -11.24 -1.18 2.24
C ILE A 78 -11.11 -2.67 2.60
N ARG A 79 -12.00 -3.54 2.11
CA ARG A 79 -11.90 -5.00 2.35
C ARG A 79 -10.62 -5.57 1.78
N GLN A 80 -10.28 -5.18 0.57
CA GLN A 80 -9.07 -5.63 -0.11
C GLN A 80 -7.80 -5.16 0.61
N MET A 81 -7.75 -3.90 1.04
CA MET A 81 -6.69 -3.36 1.88
C MET A 81 -6.55 -4.14 3.19
N CYS A 82 -7.66 -4.43 3.87
CA CYS A 82 -7.62 -5.21 5.12
C CYS A 82 -7.12 -6.64 4.90
N ALA A 83 -7.49 -7.28 3.80
CA ALA A 83 -7.04 -8.63 3.44
C ALA A 83 -5.52 -8.64 3.10
N GLU A 84 -5.05 -7.69 2.30
CA GLU A 84 -3.66 -7.57 1.87
C GLU A 84 -2.69 -7.34 3.05
N TYR A 85 -3.12 -6.53 4.03
CA TYR A 85 -2.30 -6.16 5.19
C TYR A 85 -2.67 -6.89 6.47
N ALA A 86 -3.50 -7.93 6.41
CA ALA A 86 -3.98 -8.71 7.56
C ALA A 86 -4.58 -7.84 8.69
N LEU A 87 -5.31 -6.78 8.32
CA LEU A 87 -5.93 -5.85 9.26
C LEU A 87 -7.35 -6.29 9.63
N ASN A 88 -7.76 -5.98 10.86
CA ASN A 88 -9.14 -6.20 11.25
C ASN A 88 -10.06 -5.14 10.60
N TYR A 89 -11.02 -5.61 9.79
CA TYR A 89 -11.93 -4.75 9.04
C TYR A 89 -12.74 -3.78 9.92
N HIS A 90 -13.28 -4.27 11.06
CA HIS A 90 -14.10 -3.45 11.96
C HIS A 90 -13.29 -2.32 12.61
N THR A 91 -12.10 -2.64 13.10
CA THR A 91 -11.21 -1.65 13.72
C THR A 91 -10.77 -0.62 12.69
N THR A 92 -10.31 -1.09 11.54
CA THR A 92 -9.81 -0.21 10.46
C THR A 92 -10.91 0.73 9.95
N THR A 93 -12.11 0.21 9.66
CA THR A 93 -13.24 1.05 9.24
C THR A 93 -13.69 2.01 10.34
N GLY A 94 -13.66 1.59 11.60
CA GLY A 94 -13.94 2.46 12.75
C GLY A 94 -12.99 3.65 12.82
N ASP A 95 -11.70 3.40 12.64
CA ASP A 95 -10.66 4.45 12.66
C ASP A 95 -10.81 5.40 11.46
N LEU A 96 -11.10 4.89 10.26
CA LEU A 96 -11.36 5.72 9.08
C LEU A 96 -12.57 6.64 9.27
N TYR A 97 -13.64 6.15 9.91
CA TYR A 97 -14.80 6.98 10.21
C TYR A 97 -14.51 8.03 11.27
N LYS A 98 -13.78 7.71 12.33
CA LYS A 98 -13.35 8.69 13.35
C LYS A 98 -12.47 9.79 12.74
N GLU A 99 -11.56 9.42 11.85
CA GLU A 99 -10.72 10.39 11.15
C GLU A 99 -11.55 11.30 10.26
N LEU A 100 -12.57 10.77 9.55
CA LEU A 100 -13.50 11.58 8.78
C LEU A 100 -14.30 12.54 9.68
N GLU A 101 -14.86 12.04 10.79
CA GLU A 101 -15.61 12.85 11.75
C GLU A 101 -14.78 13.99 12.28
N GLY A 102 -13.51 13.72 12.65
CA GLY A 102 -12.58 14.75 13.12
C GLY A 102 -12.23 15.81 12.06
N ARG A 103 -12.03 15.38 10.79
CA ARG A 103 -11.67 16.30 9.69
C ARG A 103 -12.84 17.13 9.19
N ALA A 104 -14.01 16.49 9.09
CA ALA A 104 -15.21 17.14 8.54
C ALA A 104 -16.06 17.84 9.62
N GLY A 105 -15.72 17.69 10.91
CA GLY A 105 -16.48 18.26 12.02
C GLY A 105 -17.91 17.75 12.10
N ILE A 106 -18.13 16.46 11.83
CA ILE A 106 -19.47 15.87 11.72
C ILE A 106 -19.64 14.64 12.61
N ASP A 107 -20.86 14.32 12.97
CA ASP A 107 -21.27 13.07 13.60
C ASP A 107 -21.98 12.18 12.54
N LEU A 108 -21.32 11.10 12.14
CA LEU A 108 -21.86 10.16 11.15
C LEU A 108 -23.05 9.36 11.72
N ASP A 109 -23.07 9.07 13.00
CA ASP A 109 -24.18 8.34 13.62
C ASP A 109 -25.44 9.21 13.70
N ALA A 110 -25.30 10.49 14.02
CA ALA A 110 -26.40 11.45 13.96
C ALA A 110 -26.94 11.59 12.53
N ARG A 111 -26.06 11.72 11.55
CA ARG A 111 -26.45 11.80 10.13
C ARG A 111 -27.12 10.52 9.64
N LYS A 112 -26.65 9.36 10.05
CA LYS A 112 -27.28 8.06 9.77
C LYS A 112 -28.69 8.00 10.33
N ARG A 113 -28.89 8.36 11.61
CA ARG A 113 -30.21 8.40 12.25
C ARG A 113 -31.15 9.37 11.52
N ASN A 114 -30.67 10.55 11.14
CA ASN A 114 -31.47 11.52 10.40
C ASN A 114 -31.86 11.02 9.01
N LEU A 115 -30.95 10.34 8.31
CA LEU A 115 -31.24 9.74 7.01
C LEU A 115 -32.30 8.63 7.14
N GLN A 116 -32.20 7.77 8.15
CA GLN A 116 -33.16 6.74 8.43
C GLN A 116 -34.57 7.32 8.74
N LYS A 117 -34.63 8.42 9.51
CA LYS A 117 -35.91 9.13 9.79
C LYS A 117 -36.54 9.68 8.50
N ARG A 118 -35.72 10.31 7.63
CA ARG A 118 -36.18 10.83 6.32
C ARG A 118 -36.70 9.73 5.41
N LEU A 119 -35.98 8.59 5.33
CA LEU A 119 -36.43 7.45 4.54
C LEU A 119 -37.77 6.89 5.04
N ARG A 120 -37.94 6.76 6.34
CA ARG A 120 -39.23 6.34 6.94
C ARG A 120 -40.36 7.31 6.61
N ALA A 121 -40.12 8.60 6.72
CA ALA A 121 -41.12 9.62 6.39
C ALA A 121 -41.53 9.57 4.90
N ASN A 122 -40.60 9.12 4.01
CA ASN A 122 -40.84 8.96 2.60
C ASN A 122 -41.39 7.56 2.21
N GLY A 123 -41.84 6.76 3.19
CA GLY A 123 -42.49 5.47 2.95
C GLY A 123 -41.49 4.28 2.75
N ALA A 124 -40.20 4.44 3.05
CA ALA A 124 -39.26 3.35 2.94
C ALA A 124 -39.55 2.24 3.97
N THR A 125 -39.33 1.00 3.58
CA THR A 125 -39.50 -0.19 4.39
C THR A 125 -38.52 -0.23 5.57
N ALA A 126 -38.88 -0.99 6.63
CA ALA A 126 -37.99 -1.18 7.78
C ALA A 126 -36.64 -1.81 7.37
N THR A 127 -36.62 -2.65 6.34
CA THR A 127 -35.42 -3.31 5.80
C THR A 127 -34.51 -2.30 5.11
N GLU A 128 -35.05 -1.42 4.28
CA GLU A 128 -34.29 -0.34 3.62
C GLU A 128 -33.67 0.64 4.63
N CYS A 129 -34.43 0.98 5.66
CA CYS A 129 -33.92 1.81 6.75
C CYS A 129 -32.77 1.15 7.53
N LYS A 130 -32.84 -0.16 7.78
CA LYS A 130 -31.77 -0.92 8.42
C LYS A 130 -30.50 -1.05 7.52
N ALA A 131 -30.66 -1.11 6.21
CA ALA A 131 -29.57 -1.21 5.25
C ALA A 131 -28.72 0.09 5.15
N VAL A 132 -29.18 1.20 5.74
CA VAL A 132 -28.41 2.46 5.77
C VAL A 132 -27.13 2.27 6.59
N SER A 133 -25.98 2.34 5.93
CA SER A 133 -24.66 2.28 6.53
C SER A 133 -24.06 3.69 6.67
N LYS A 134 -22.97 3.84 7.46
CA LYS A 134 -22.19 5.11 7.47
C LYS A 134 -21.67 5.44 6.08
N LEU A 135 -21.24 4.43 5.32
CA LEU A 135 -20.74 4.59 3.96
C LEU A 135 -21.83 5.14 3.01
N SER A 136 -23.08 4.70 3.15
CA SER A 136 -24.20 5.24 2.35
C SER A 136 -24.55 6.70 2.70
N VAL A 137 -24.27 7.13 3.93
CA VAL A 137 -24.38 8.56 4.33
C VAL A 137 -23.30 9.39 3.65
N ILE A 138 -22.07 8.90 3.65
CA ILE A 138 -20.92 9.57 3.00
C ILE A 138 -21.17 9.65 1.49
N ALA A 139 -21.64 8.57 0.85
CA ALA A 139 -21.90 8.51 -0.58
C ALA A 139 -22.88 9.58 -1.09
N ARG A 140 -23.77 10.08 -0.23
CA ARG A 140 -24.76 11.12 -0.57
C ARG A 140 -24.19 12.54 -0.60
N ASN A 141 -23.01 12.77 -0.02
CA ASN A 141 -22.40 14.09 0.03
C ASN A 141 -21.05 14.08 -0.73
N PRO A 142 -20.91 14.83 -1.83
CA PRO A 142 -19.69 14.86 -2.62
C PRO A 142 -18.45 15.25 -1.83
N GLN A 143 -18.55 16.24 -0.96
CA GLN A 143 -17.44 16.70 -0.12
C GLN A 143 -16.97 15.60 0.85
N LEU A 144 -17.91 14.88 1.46
CA LEU A 144 -17.57 13.78 2.36
C LEU A 144 -16.93 12.59 1.61
N ARG A 145 -17.38 12.33 0.36
CA ARG A 145 -16.75 11.34 -0.50
C ARG A 145 -15.29 11.67 -0.77
N GLU A 146 -15.03 12.91 -1.16
CA GLU A 146 -13.68 13.38 -1.47
C GLU A 146 -12.76 13.27 -0.25
N ILE A 147 -13.19 13.79 0.91
CA ILE A 147 -12.42 13.71 2.16
C ILE A 147 -12.16 12.25 2.54
N PHE A 148 -13.19 11.39 2.48
CA PHE A 148 -13.08 9.99 2.87
C PHE A 148 -12.18 9.20 1.92
N THR A 149 -12.29 9.44 0.61
CA THR A 149 -11.39 8.86 -0.39
C THR A 149 -9.93 9.23 -0.09
N GLY A 150 -9.65 10.50 0.21
CA GLY A 150 -8.32 10.96 0.60
C GLY A 150 -7.80 10.31 1.90
N ILE A 151 -8.68 10.03 2.87
CA ILE A 151 -8.32 9.32 4.11
C ILE A 151 -7.94 7.86 3.80
N VAL A 152 -8.75 7.15 3.02
CA VAL A 152 -8.50 5.76 2.62
C VAL A 152 -7.18 5.66 1.83
N GLN A 153 -6.97 6.55 0.88
CA GLN A 153 -5.74 6.65 0.08
C GLN A 153 -4.51 6.84 0.96
N ARG A 154 -4.56 7.77 1.91
CA ARG A 154 -3.44 8.03 2.84
C ARG A 154 -3.16 6.82 3.73
N LYS A 155 -4.20 6.15 4.22
CA LYS A 155 -4.04 4.93 5.01
C LYS A 155 -3.36 3.83 4.20
N ALA A 156 -3.80 3.60 2.96
CA ALA A 156 -3.21 2.63 2.05
C ALA A 156 -1.74 2.96 1.73
N ALA A 157 -1.43 4.23 1.42
CA ALA A 157 -0.08 4.69 1.17
C ALA A 157 0.85 4.50 2.38
N GLY A 158 0.37 4.80 3.60
CA GLY A 158 1.13 4.58 4.83
C GLY A 158 1.45 3.10 5.09
N LEU A 159 0.53 2.20 4.78
CA LEU A 159 0.75 0.75 4.90
C LEU A 159 1.79 0.25 3.88
N LEU A 160 1.78 0.78 2.67
CA LEU A 160 2.79 0.51 1.64
C LEU A 160 4.18 0.94 2.09
N THR A 161 4.31 2.17 2.60
CA THR A 161 5.59 2.73 3.04
C THR A 161 6.19 1.90 4.18
N ASN A 162 5.37 1.51 5.18
CA ASN A 162 5.82 0.66 6.29
C ASN A 162 6.27 -0.73 5.85
N ARG A 163 5.80 -1.24 4.71
CA ARG A 163 6.22 -2.54 4.17
C ARG A 163 7.51 -2.45 3.36
N LEU A 164 7.79 -1.28 2.76
CA LEU A 164 8.98 -1.03 1.94
C LEU A 164 10.20 -0.62 2.78
N THR A 165 10.00 -0.16 4.02
CA THR A 165 11.06 0.15 4.99
C THR A 165 10.97 -0.78 6.19
N PRO A 166 11.46 -2.04 6.09
CA PRO A 166 11.66 -2.87 7.29
C PRO A 166 12.74 -2.22 8.15
N ALA A 167 12.44 -2.09 9.43
CA ALA A 167 13.38 -1.59 10.45
C ALA A 167 14.61 -2.51 10.59
#